data_4ddbd4df48ad5a953e6f9844c1c6cd51
#
_entry.id   4ddbd4df48ad5a953e6f9844c1c6cd51
#
_cell.length_a   1.000
_cell.length_b   1.000
_cell.length_c   1.000
_cell.angle_alpha   90.00
_cell.angle_beta   90.00
_cell.angle_gamma   90.00
#
_symmetry.space_group_name_H-M   'P 1'
#
loop_
_entity.id
_entity.type
_entity.pdbx_description
1 polymer ?
#
loop_
_entity_poly.entity_id
_entity_poly.type
_entity_poly.pdbx_seq_one_letter_code
_entity_poly.pdbx_strand_id
1 'polypeptide(L)'
;MLRLQGLLGIGGGLWAPAKTALAALRRQEAGFAAAAAAAAAAQQRRHADLLVVHPAASPRHSLQEAIRLAESLEGTEPESLCIGSAARPRRPSPATFFGSGQVDAAAAHVAVRQPGRVVVNALLSGVQQRNLERAWGRPVLDRVALIIEIFSQRARTAEARLQVELASLEYKASRLVRVVDASTGKRTAFGLEGDVEIVSARERGRSGSSSGGLGAGGGQGESELQLQRRRITDRRKLLLQRLEEVRKTRAVQRAARRRSGKPQVAIVGYTNAGKSSLLRALSKDAEGVGVEDRLFATLDPTLRRVMLPGGRDVVLSDTVGFISDLPHALVEAFRATLEEVTEADLLLHVLDASSPHVLQQRTAVLEVLRELGLSDAQLQDGLIEALLDADAAAAGYRPTAVATSVLRKQGLQQVLAAVEHKLEVQLAGQKQTSRRSAKRAGAEREAAAAAEDSWMWASGSGTGSSR
;
A
#
# COMPACT_ATOMS: atom_id res chain seq x y z
N MET A 1 -10.10 46.50 -10.15
CA MET A 1 -8.84 47.27 -10.31
C MET A 1 -9.01 48.50 -11.23
N LEU A 2 -10.06 49.27 -11.09
CA LEU A 2 -10.36 50.44 -11.95
C LEU A 2 -10.86 51.64 -11.13
N ARG A 3 -10.35 51.85 -9.89
CA ARG A 3 -10.70 53.00 -9.04
C ARG A 3 -9.55 53.59 -8.21
N LEU A 4 -8.31 53.55 -8.72
CA LEU A 4 -7.14 54.18 -8.07
C LEU A 4 -6.27 54.99 -9.04
N GLN A 5 -6.87 55.55 -10.09
CA GLN A 5 -6.16 56.41 -11.04
C GLN A 5 -6.36 57.93 -10.80
N GLY A 6 -6.92 58.33 -9.66
CA GLY A 6 -7.37 59.72 -9.47
C GLY A 6 -6.70 60.50 -8.36
N LEU A 7 -5.60 60.09 -7.76
CA LEU A 7 -4.92 60.90 -6.72
C LEU A 7 -3.44 60.51 -6.70
N LEU A 8 -2.60 61.24 -7.41
CA LEU A 8 -1.23 61.61 -7.06
C LEU A 8 -0.48 62.12 -8.29
N GLY A 9 -0.74 63.36 -8.63
CA GLY A 9 0.12 64.17 -9.49
C GLY A 9 1.28 64.71 -8.67
N ILE A 10 2.38 63.95 -8.52
CA ILE A 10 3.68 64.44 -8.03
C ILE A 10 4.79 63.56 -8.61
N GLY A 11 5.69 64.19 -9.38
CA GLY A 11 7.10 63.81 -9.49
C GLY A 11 7.47 62.60 -10.37
N GLY A 12 7.80 62.89 -11.63
CA GLY A 12 8.31 61.89 -12.61
C GLY A 12 9.75 61.43 -12.40
N GLY A 13 10.17 60.93 -11.24
CA GLY A 13 11.57 60.55 -11.04
C GLY A 13 11.82 59.18 -10.35
N LEU A 14 10.83 58.64 -9.64
CA LEU A 14 11.02 57.44 -8.79
C LEU A 14 10.33 56.15 -9.28
N TRP A 15 9.69 56.17 -10.47
CA TRP A 15 8.92 55.05 -10.98
C TRP A 15 9.62 54.17 -12.01
N ALA A 16 10.78 54.57 -12.51
CA ALA A 16 11.52 53.74 -13.46
C ALA A 16 12.11 52.44 -12.82
N PRO A 17 12.70 52.46 -11.64
CA PRO A 17 13.25 51.23 -11.03
C PRO A 17 12.14 50.25 -10.60
N ALA A 18 10.97 50.73 -10.19
CA ALA A 18 9.83 49.87 -9.80
C ALA A 18 9.21 49.13 -11.00
N LYS A 19 9.10 49.78 -12.18
CA LYS A 19 8.64 49.13 -13.41
C LYS A 19 9.62 48.08 -13.91
N THR A 20 10.92 48.32 -13.80
CA THR A 20 11.97 47.35 -14.19
C THR A 20 12.00 46.18 -13.24
N ALA A 21 11.85 46.40 -11.94
CA ALA A 21 11.76 45.33 -10.93
C ALA A 21 10.48 44.49 -11.12
N LEU A 22 9.33 45.10 -11.40
CA LEU A 22 8.08 44.37 -11.69
C LEU A 22 8.15 43.58 -13.00
N ALA A 23 8.83 44.11 -14.01
CA ALA A 23 9.07 43.39 -15.27
C ALA A 23 10.04 42.22 -15.09
N ALA A 24 11.05 42.35 -14.23
CA ALA A 24 11.97 41.29 -13.87
C ALA A 24 11.26 40.17 -13.08
N LEU A 25 10.42 40.51 -12.09
CA LEU A 25 9.59 39.56 -11.35
C LEU A 25 8.62 38.78 -12.27
N ARG A 26 7.94 39.46 -13.17
CA ARG A 26 7.06 38.81 -14.16
C ARG A 26 7.83 37.90 -15.12
N ARG A 27 9.04 38.24 -15.51
CA ARG A 27 9.92 37.36 -16.32
C ARG A 27 10.37 36.13 -15.51
N GLN A 28 10.66 36.30 -14.25
CA GLN A 28 11.02 35.23 -13.36
C GLN A 28 9.84 34.28 -13.11
N GLU A 29 8.64 34.80 -12.84
CA GLU A 29 7.41 34.00 -12.71
C GLU A 29 7.07 33.27 -14.03
N ALA A 30 7.19 33.93 -15.19
CA ALA A 30 7.01 33.28 -16.48
C ALA A 30 8.07 32.20 -16.74
N GLY A 31 9.31 32.39 -16.28
CA GLY A 31 10.38 31.39 -16.34
C GLY A 31 10.09 30.19 -15.46
N PHE A 32 9.58 30.39 -14.22
CA PHE A 32 9.18 29.30 -13.33
C PHE A 32 7.94 28.56 -13.88
N ALA A 33 6.95 29.25 -14.41
CA ALA A 33 5.79 28.64 -15.04
C ALA A 33 6.16 27.84 -16.29
N ALA A 34 7.08 28.34 -17.13
CA ALA A 34 7.58 27.62 -18.29
C ALA A 34 8.44 26.40 -17.89
N ALA A 35 9.27 26.51 -16.85
CA ALA A 35 10.04 25.40 -16.30
C ALA A 35 9.13 24.34 -15.66
N ALA A 36 8.10 24.75 -14.93
CA ALA A 36 7.09 23.85 -14.38
C ALA A 36 6.26 23.16 -15.48
N ALA A 37 5.86 23.88 -16.52
CA ALA A 37 5.17 23.33 -17.68
C ALA A 37 6.07 22.37 -18.49
N ALA A 38 7.36 22.70 -18.64
CA ALA A 38 8.33 21.82 -19.29
C ALA A 38 8.62 20.57 -18.44
N ALA A 39 8.70 20.70 -17.11
CA ALA A 39 8.83 19.57 -16.19
C ALA A 39 7.56 18.68 -16.21
N ALA A 40 6.38 19.28 -16.21
CA ALA A 40 5.10 18.56 -16.34
C ALA A 40 4.99 17.85 -17.70
N ALA A 41 5.38 18.52 -18.80
CA ALA A 41 5.41 17.92 -20.14
C ALA A 41 6.49 16.84 -20.27
N ALA A 42 7.63 16.98 -19.60
CA ALA A 42 8.66 15.93 -19.53
C ALA A 42 8.21 14.77 -18.67
N GLN A 43 7.46 15.01 -17.60
CA GLN A 43 6.85 14.01 -16.75
C GLN A 43 5.71 13.28 -17.48
N GLN A 44 4.86 14.02 -18.22
CA GLN A 44 3.86 13.45 -19.12
C GLN A 44 4.47 12.63 -20.26
N ARG A 45 5.58 13.09 -20.86
CA ARG A 45 6.30 12.29 -21.88
C ARG A 45 6.97 11.04 -21.29
N ARG A 46 7.37 11.05 -20.02
CA ARG A 46 7.90 9.85 -19.33
C ARG A 46 6.83 8.80 -19.03
N HIS A 47 5.56 9.19 -18.96
CA HIS A 47 4.44 8.31 -18.65
C HIS A 47 3.65 7.85 -19.89
N ALA A 48 3.92 8.41 -21.06
CA ALA A 48 3.05 8.28 -22.23
C ALA A 48 3.18 6.98 -23.02
N ASP A 49 4.01 5.99 -22.61
CA ASP A 49 4.19 4.80 -23.46
C ASP A 49 4.68 3.59 -22.65
N LEU A 50 3.78 2.93 -21.95
CA LEU A 50 4.04 1.65 -21.31
C LEU A 50 3.72 0.49 -22.26
N LEU A 51 4.65 -0.47 -22.36
CA LEU A 51 4.41 -1.76 -22.99
C LEU A 51 4.31 -2.82 -21.90
N VAL A 52 3.16 -3.51 -21.80
CA VAL A 52 2.97 -4.63 -20.87
C VAL A 52 3.36 -5.93 -21.53
N VAL A 53 4.39 -6.58 -21.03
CA VAL A 53 4.84 -7.91 -21.46
C VAL A 53 4.28 -8.95 -20.52
N HIS A 54 3.46 -9.87 -21.05
CA HIS A 54 2.79 -10.89 -20.27
C HIS A 54 3.27 -12.30 -20.67
N PRO A 55 3.68 -13.13 -19.70
CA PRO A 55 4.01 -14.53 -19.98
C PRO A 55 2.75 -15.31 -20.38
N ALA A 56 2.72 -15.90 -21.56
CA ALA A 56 1.56 -16.66 -22.07
C ALA A 56 1.19 -17.89 -21.20
N ALA A 57 2.11 -18.36 -20.37
CA ALA A 57 1.84 -19.43 -19.42
C ALA A 57 1.01 -18.96 -18.19
N SER A 58 0.95 -17.66 -17.95
CA SER A 58 0.13 -17.09 -16.88
C SER A 58 -1.34 -16.98 -17.30
N PRO A 59 -2.29 -17.05 -16.38
CA PRO A 59 -3.71 -16.95 -16.70
C PRO A 59 -4.08 -15.65 -17.42
N ARG A 60 -5.01 -15.70 -18.36
CA ARG A 60 -5.44 -14.51 -19.13
C ARG A 60 -6.02 -13.39 -18.26
N HIS A 61 -6.68 -13.72 -17.14
CA HIS A 61 -7.18 -12.68 -16.21
C HIS A 61 -6.05 -11.86 -15.58
N SER A 62 -4.88 -12.48 -15.38
CA SER A 62 -3.68 -11.79 -14.93
C SER A 62 -3.16 -10.77 -15.93
N LEU A 63 -3.37 -10.97 -17.24
CA LEU A 63 -3.07 -9.96 -18.26
C LEU A 63 -4.00 -8.75 -18.14
N GLN A 64 -5.30 -8.95 -18.03
CA GLN A 64 -6.26 -7.85 -17.87
C GLN A 64 -5.98 -7.04 -16.60
N GLU A 65 -5.62 -7.73 -15.53
CA GLU A 65 -5.23 -7.06 -14.29
C GLU A 65 -3.94 -6.25 -14.48
N ALA A 66 -2.93 -6.77 -15.19
CA ALA A 66 -1.69 -6.06 -15.49
C ALA A 66 -1.91 -4.82 -16.37
N ILE A 67 -2.81 -4.91 -17.36
CA ILE A 67 -3.21 -3.78 -18.20
C ILE A 67 -3.86 -2.70 -17.32
N ARG A 68 -4.83 -3.06 -16.48
CA ARG A 68 -5.49 -2.12 -15.56
C ARG A 68 -4.55 -1.50 -14.53
N LEU A 69 -3.53 -2.25 -14.07
CA LEU A 69 -2.48 -1.71 -13.21
C LEU A 69 -1.68 -0.63 -13.94
N ALA A 70 -1.22 -0.93 -15.15
CA ALA A 70 -0.46 0.02 -15.95
C ALA A 70 -1.31 1.26 -16.34
N GLU A 71 -2.59 1.06 -16.68
CA GLU A 71 -3.56 2.12 -16.90
C GLU A 71 -3.76 2.99 -15.64
N SER A 72 -3.80 2.38 -14.45
CA SER A 72 -3.91 3.11 -13.19
C SER A 72 -2.73 4.04 -12.93
N LEU A 73 -1.54 3.72 -13.47
CA LEU A 73 -0.35 4.55 -13.39
C LEU A 73 -0.37 5.70 -14.39
N GLU A 74 -0.71 5.43 -15.65
CA GLU A 74 -0.60 6.39 -16.76
C GLU A 74 -1.90 7.12 -17.12
N GLY A 75 -3.04 6.53 -16.77
CA GLY A 75 -4.37 7.05 -17.13
C GLY A 75 -4.79 6.74 -18.57
N THR A 76 -3.97 6.00 -19.32
CA THR A 76 -4.24 5.52 -20.68
C THR A 76 -4.02 4.02 -20.76
N GLU A 77 -4.78 3.32 -21.59
CA GLU A 77 -4.63 1.89 -21.79
C GLU A 77 -3.28 1.58 -22.48
N PRO A 78 -2.40 0.79 -21.84
CA PRO A 78 -1.10 0.45 -22.40
C PRO A 78 -1.23 -0.61 -23.48
N GLU A 79 -0.28 -0.65 -24.39
CA GLU A 79 -0.14 -1.78 -25.30
C GLU A 79 0.31 -3.03 -24.55
N SER A 80 -0.18 -4.20 -24.96
CA SER A 80 0.18 -5.48 -24.34
C SER A 80 0.75 -6.46 -25.34
N LEU A 81 1.79 -7.19 -24.92
CA LEU A 81 2.47 -8.21 -25.69
C LEU A 81 2.49 -9.54 -24.90
N CYS A 82 1.80 -10.56 -25.41
CA CYS A 82 1.86 -11.90 -24.84
C CYS A 82 3.06 -12.65 -25.42
N ILE A 83 3.95 -13.14 -24.54
CA ILE A 83 5.17 -13.85 -24.95
C ILE A 83 5.13 -15.31 -24.47
N GLY A 84 5.40 -16.22 -25.38
CA GLY A 84 5.49 -17.66 -25.10
C GLY A 84 4.28 -18.44 -25.58
N SER A 85 4.16 -19.69 -25.12
CA SER A 85 3.05 -20.58 -25.46
C SER A 85 2.44 -21.13 -24.18
N ALA A 86 1.14 -20.97 -24.02
CA ALA A 86 0.38 -21.55 -22.92
C ALA A 86 0.40 -23.11 -22.98
N ALA A 87 0.49 -23.68 -24.17
CA ALA A 87 0.49 -25.12 -24.37
C ALA A 87 1.81 -25.83 -23.95
N ARG A 88 2.91 -25.06 -23.84
CA ARG A 88 4.22 -25.57 -23.43
C ARG A 88 4.89 -24.62 -22.44
N PRO A 89 4.43 -24.57 -21.18
CA PRO A 89 5.05 -23.74 -20.18
C PRO A 89 6.48 -24.24 -19.92
N ARG A 90 7.46 -23.37 -20.10
CA ARG A 90 8.87 -23.65 -19.76
C ARG A 90 9.16 -23.06 -18.38
N ARG A 91 10.10 -23.68 -17.68
CA ARG A 91 10.63 -23.08 -16.44
C ARG A 91 11.24 -21.72 -16.76
N PRO A 92 11.02 -20.71 -15.91
CA PRO A 92 11.62 -19.38 -16.09
C PRO A 92 13.15 -19.48 -16.22
N SER A 93 13.72 -18.76 -17.18
CA SER A 93 15.18 -18.66 -17.32
C SER A 93 15.77 -17.94 -16.10
N PRO A 94 16.83 -18.47 -15.48
CA PRO A 94 17.50 -17.76 -14.37
C PRO A 94 18.10 -16.42 -14.79
N ALA A 95 18.47 -16.28 -16.08
CA ALA A 95 19.11 -15.07 -16.60
C ALA A 95 18.13 -13.98 -17.03
N THR A 96 17.01 -14.33 -17.66
CA THR A 96 16.11 -13.37 -18.33
C THR A 96 14.63 -13.62 -18.07
N PHE A 97 14.25 -14.59 -17.25
CA PHE A 97 12.88 -15.08 -17.06
C PHE A 97 12.30 -15.74 -18.32
N PHE A 98 12.44 -15.12 -19.48
CA PHE A 98 12.05 -15.62 -20.79
C PHE A 98 13.17 -16.41 -21.47
N GLY A 99 12.84 -17.30 -22.42
CA GLY A 99 13.83 -17.93 -23.28
C GLY A 99 14.45 -16.93 -24.27
N SER A 100 15.67 -17.21 -24.79
CA SER A 100 16.38 -16.28 -25.69
C SER A 100 15.53 -15.81 -26.87
N GLY A 101 14.93 -16.74 -27.64
CA GLY A 101 14.07 -16.36 -28.77
C GLY A 101 12.84 -15.55 -28.40
N GLN A 102 12.34 -15.67 -27.15
CA GLN A 102 11.25 -14.83 -26.63
C GLN A 102 11.74 -13.41 -26.29
N VAL A 103 12.95 -13.30 -25.75
CA VAL A 103 13.60 -12.01 -25.48
C VAL A 103 13.86 -11.27 -26.79
N ASP A 104 14.35 -11.98 -27.84
CA ASP A 104 14.61 -11.40 -29.15
C ASP A 104 13.31 -10.95 -29.84
N ALA A 105 12.24 -11.74 -29.77
CA ALA A 105 10.93 -11.36 -30.30
C ALA A 105 10.37 -10.10 -29.60
N ALA A 106 10.51 -10.02 -28.27
CA ALA A 106 10.13 -8.82 -27.53
C ALA A 106 11.02 -7.63 -27.89
N ALA A 107 12.33 -7.83 -28.06
CA ALA A 107 13.26 -6.78 -28.47
C ALA A 107 12.87 -6.18 -29.83
N ALA A 108 12.50 -7.02 -30.81
CA ALA A 108 12.00 -6.57 -32.11
C ALA A 108 10.75 -5.69 -31.98
N HIS A 109 9.80 -6.09 -31.11
CA HIS A 109 8.59 -5.32 -30.86
C HIS A 109 8.90 -3.98 -30.16
N VAL A 110 9.76 -4.00 -29.13
CA VAL A 110 10.23 -2.80 -28.42
C VAL A 110 10.96 -1.84 -29.37
N ALA A 111 11.77 -2.36 -30.31
CA ALA A 111 12.49 -1.56 -31.30
C ALA A 111 11.55 -0.82 -32.26
N VAL A 112 10.44 -1.47 -32.66
CA VAL A 112 9.43 -0.86 -33.54
C VAL A 112 8.61 0.19 -32.81
N ARG A 113 8.15 -0.12 -31.57
CA ARG A 113 7.21 0.72 -30.82
C ARG A 113 7.89 1.81 -30.01
N GLN A 114 9.18 1.62 -29.67
CA GLN A 114 9.95 2.59 -28.88
C GLN A 114 9.27 3.03 -27.56
N PRO A 115 8.71 2.10 -26.74
CA PRO A 115 8.04 2.48 -25.51
C PRO A 115 9.02 3.18 -24.56
N GLY A 116 8.52 4.10 -23.74
CA GLY A 116 9.32 4.74 -22.71
C GLY A 116 9.81 3.76 -21.65
N ARG A 117 8.94 2.80 -21.26
CA ARG A 117 9.23 1.76 -20.25
C ARG A 117 8.51 0.46 -20.61
N VAL A 118 9.04 -0.67 -20.12
CA VAL A 118 8.44 -1.99 -20.32
C VAL A 118 8.06 -2.58 -18.98
N VAL A 119 6.81 -2.99 -18.83
CA VAL A 119 6.30 -3.66 -17.63
C VAL A 119 6.25 -5.16 -17.90
N VAL A 120 6.90 -5.96 -17.09
CA VAL A 120 6.80 -7.41 -17.13
C VAL A 120 5.84 -7.89 -16.05
N ASN A 121 4.74 -8.55 -16.45
CA ASN A 121 3.75 -9.07 -15.49
C ASN A 121 4.23 -10.38 -14.86
N ALA A 122 5.33 -10.30 -14.15
CA ALA A 122 5.93 -11.38 -13.36
C ALA A 122 6.82 -10.79 -12.27
N LEU A 123 7.21 -11.64 -11.31
CA LEU A 123 8.26 -11.31 -10.35
C LEU A 123 9.61 -11.57 -11.00
N LEU A 124 10.44 -10.54 -11.11
CA LEU A 124 11.79 -10.66 -11.67
C LEU A 124 12.82 -10.63 -10.55
N SER A 125 13.93 -11.34 -10.72
CA SER A 125 15.14 -11.10 -9.93
C SER A 125 15.88 -9.87 -10.46
N GLY A 126 16.75 -9.25 -9.63
CA GLY A 126 17.56 -8.12 -10.07
C GLY A 126 18.47 -8.43 -11.28
N VAL A 127 18.90 -9.69 -11.42
CA VAL A 127 19.69 -10.16 -12.57
C VAL A 127 18.81 -10.24 -13.83
N GLN A 128 17.62 -10.80 -13.71
CA GLN A 128 16.66 -10.92 -14.81
C GLN A 128 16.24 -9.55 -15.33
N GLN A 129 15.85 -8.67 -14.42
CA GLN A 129 15.46 -7.28 -14.75
C GLN A 129 16.56 -6.59 -15.56
N ARG A 130 17.77 -6.56 -15.03
CA ARG A 130 18.92 -5.92 -15.69
C ARG A 130 19.23 -6.54 -17.06
N ASN A 131 19.19 -7.86 -17.20
CA ASN A 131 19.48 -8.51 -18.46
C ASN A 131 18.41 -8.18 -19.52
N LEU A 132 17.14 -8.05 -19.10
CA LEU A 132 16.05 -7.60 -19.96
C LEU A 132 16.21 -6.12 -20.35
N GLU A 133 16.58 -5.23 -19.41
CA GLU A 133 16.88 -3.82 -19.71
C GLU A 133 18.01 -3.69 -20.73
N ARG A 134 19.08 -4.51 -20.58
CA ARG A 134 20.19 -4.54 -21.55
C ARG A 134 19.75 -5.04 -22.92
N ALA A 135 18.90 -6.09 -22.96
CA ALA A 135 18.42 -6.68 -24.22
C ALA A 135 17.44 -5.77 -24.96
N TRP A 136 16.59 -5.04 -24.23
CA TRP A 136 15.55 -4.21 -24.82
C TRP A 136 15.92 -2.74 -24.94
N GLY A 137 17.03 -2.29 -24.27
CA GLY A 137 17.46 -0.90 -24.27
C GLY A 137 16.46 0.06 -23.62
N ARG A 138 15.59 -0.44 -22.77
CA ARG A 138 14.51 0.30 -22.09
C ARG A 138 14.45 -0.07 -20.61
N PRO A 139 14.06 0.86 -19.72
CA PRO A 139 13.80 0.52 -18.32
C PRO A 139 12.70 -0.55 -18.21
N VAL A 140 12.93 -1.55 -17.35
CA VAL A 140 12.01 -2.66 -17.13
C VAL A 140 11.47 -2.60 -15.72
N LEU A 141 10.17 -2.55 -15.59
CA LEU A 141 9.45 -2.68 -14.33
C LEU A 141 8.89 -4.09 -14.20
N ASP A 142 9.01 -4.69 -13.04
CA ASP A 142 8.25 -5.89 -12.72
C ASP A 142 6.91 -5.52 -12.05
N ARG A 143 6.08 -6.50 -11.79
CA ARG A 143 4.77 -6.30 -11.15
C ARG A 143 4.87 -5.57 -9.81
N VAL A 144 5.92 -5.85 -9.01
CA VAL A 144 6.12 -5.22 -7.70
C VAL A 144 6.48 -3.76 -7.84
N ALA A 145 7.42 -3.43 -8.74
CA ALA A 145 7.82 -2.05 -9.01
C ALA A 145 6.63 -1.22 -9.49
N LEU A 146 5.80 -1.79 -10.39
CA LEU A 146 4.59 -1.13 -10.88
C LEU A 146 3.62 -0.79 -9.74
N ILE A 147 3.36 -1.74 -8.82
CA ILE A 147 2.48 -1.52 -7.67
C ILE A 147 3.06 -0.45 -6.73
N ILE A 148 4.37 -0.49 -6.43
CA ILE A 148 5.04 0.51 -5.59
C ILE A 148 4.91 1.91 -6.22
N GLU A 149 5.06 2.01 -7.54
CA GLU A 149 4.96 3.28 -8.26
C GLU A 149 3.53 3.86 -8.22
N ILE A 150 2.51 3.00 -8.41
CA ILE A 150 1.10 3.39 -8.22
C ILE A 150 0.88 3.90 -6.80
N PHE A 151 1.38 3.20 -5.78
CA PHE A 151 1.25 3.61 -4.40
C PHE A 151 1.98 4.93 -4.11
N SER A 152 3.15 5.15 -4.72
CA SER A 152 3.88 6.41 -4.60
C SER A 152 3.08 7.61 -5.10
N GLN A 153 2.32 7.43 -6.19
CA GLN A 153 1.44 8.48 -6.71
C GLN A 153 0.18 8.69 -5.86
N ARG A 154 -0.31 7.63 -5.18
CA ARG A 154 -1.54 7.66 -4.40
C ARG A 154 -1.34 8.06 -2.93
N ALA A 155 -0.13 7.97 -2.40
CA ALA A 155 0.18 8.29 -1.01
C ALA A 155 -0.01 9.78 -0.72
N ARG A 156 -1.12 10.14 -0.07
CA ARG A 156 -1.46 11.51 0.31
C ARG A 156 -0.98 11.85 1.70
N THR A 157 -1.13 10.92 2.65
CA THR A 157 -0.71 11.12 4.04
C THR A 157 0.80 10.93 4.23
N ALA A 158 1.35 11.56 5.26
CA ALA A 158 2.75 11.39 5.63
C ALA A 158 3.07 9.92 5.95
N GLU A 159 2.12 9.21 6.56
CA GLU A 159 2.28 7.79 6.89
C GLU A 159 2.35 6.92 5.64
N ALA A 160 1.38 7.07 4.70
CA ALA A 160 1.40 6.31 3.46
C ALA A 160 2.69 6.56 2.67
N ARG A 161 3.21 7.78 2.66
CA ARG A 161 4.51 8.10 2.03
C ARG A 161 5.67 7.38 2.69
N LEU A 162 5.70 7.33 4.03
CA LEU A 162 6.74 6.59 4.77
C LEU A 162 6.66 5.09 4.48
N GLN A 163 5.46 4.52 4.40
CA GLN A 163 5.24 3.11 4.09
C GLN A 163 5.67 2.78 2.66
N VAL A 164 5.29 3.61 1.68
CA VAL A 164 5.71 3.44 0.28
C VAL A 164 7.22 3.58 0.13
N GLU A 165 7.83 4.54 0.83
CA GLU A 165 9.29 4.69 0.83
C GLU A 165 9.97 3.46 1.42
N LEU A 166 9.45 2.90 2.51
CA LEU A 166 9.95 1.67 3.11
C LEU A 166 9.88 0.49 2.13
N ALA A 167 8.72 0.28 1.50
CA ALA A 167 8.52 -0.75 0.48
C ALA A 167 9.48 -0.58 -0.71
N SER A 168 9.66 0.64 -1.18
CA SER A 168 10.60 0.98 -2.25
C SER A 168 12.05 0.66 -1.87
N LEU A 169 12.46 0.95 -0.64
CA LEU A 169 13.80 0.61 -0.15
C LEU A 169 14.03 -0.90 -0.04
N GLU A 170 13.05 -1.64 0.43
CA GLU A 170 13.13 -3.10 0.52
C GLU A 170 13.19 -3.74 -0.87
N TYR A 171 12.38 -3.25 -1.81
CA TYR A 171 12.44 -3.65 -3.20
C TYR A 171 13.82 -3.34 -3.79
N LYS A 172 14.35 -2.12 -3.64
CA LYS A 172 15.69 -1.73 -4.11
C LYS A 172 16.78 -2.57 -3.47
N ALA A 173 16.68 -2.88 -2.19
CA ALA A 173 17.64 -3.74 -1.49
C ALA A 173 17.73 -5.14 -2.12
N SER A 174 16.58 -5.70 -2.53
CA SER A 174 16.52 -7.02 -3.20
C SER A 174 17.10 -7.00 -4.62
N ARG A 175 17.20 -5.81 -5.25
CA ARG A 175 17.69 -5.62 -6.63
C ARG A 175 19.17 -5.24 -6.71
N LEU A 176 19.83 -4.96 -5.58
CA LEU A 176 21.26 -4.64 -5.57
C LEU A 176 22.09 -5.83 -6.02
N VAL A 177 22.64 -5.74 -7.22
CA VAL A 177 23.53 -6.75 -7.84
C VAL A 177 24.87 -6.13 -8.16
N ARG A 178 25.94 -6.89 -8.02
CA ARG A 178 27.28 -6.49 -8.49
C ARG A 178 27.30 -6.53 -10.01
N VAL A 179 27.69 -5.43 -10.61
CA VAL A 179 27.84 -5.28 -12.04
C VAL A 179 29.29 -4.97 -12.34
N VAL A 180 29.84 -5.66 -13.32
CA VAL A 180 31.10 -5.26 -13.98
C VAL A 180 30.70 -4.62 -15.30
N ASP A 181 30.98 -3.34 -15.44
CA ASP A 181 30.80 -2.64 -16.70
C ASP A 181 31.80 -3.21 -17.71
N ALA A 182 31.29 -3.78 -18.81
CA ALA A 182 32.11 -4.41 -19.83
C ALA A 182 33.02 -3.42 -20.56
N SER A 183 32.67 -2.13 -20.56
CA SER A 183 33.44 -1.08 -21.24
C SER A 183 34.56 -0.48 -20.37
N THR A 184 34.34 -0.33 -19.07
CA THR A 184 35.26 0.32 -18.16
C THR A 184 35.89 -0.63 -17.15
N GLY A 185 35.45 -1.90 -17.05
CA GLY A 185 35.91 -2.87 -16.05
C GLY A 185 35.59 -2.47 -14.61
N LYS A 186 34.91 -1.34 -14.39
CA LYS A 186 34.53 -0.88 -13.05
C LYS A 186 33.34 -1.69 -12.52
N ARG A 187 33.40 -2.03 -11.24
CA ARG A 187 32.32 -2.68 -10.52
C ARG A 187 31.36 -1.61 -10.00
N THR A 188 30.18 -1.51 -10.59
CA THR A 188 29.12 -0.61 -10.17
C THR A 188 27.97 -1.40 -9.55
N ALA A 189 27.19 -0.78 -8.66
CA ALA A 189 26.00 -1.37 -8.12
C ALA A 189 24.81 -0.97 -9.01
N PHE A 190 24.07 -1.96 -9.48
CA PHE A 190 22.85 -1.77 -10.26
C PHE A 190 21.62 -1.73 -9.32
N GLY A 191 20.63 -0.93 -9.65
CA GLY A 191 19.35 -0.86 -8.92
C GLY A 191 19.05 0.50 -8.31
N LEU A 192 19.82 1.55 -8.64
CA LEU A 192 19.65 2.91 -8.11
C LEU A 192 19.53 4.00 -9.18
N GLU A 193 19.30 3.65 -10.45
CA GLU A 193 18.95 4.65 -11.46
C GLU A 193 17.52 5.15 -11.22
N GLY A 194 17.44 6.38 -10.75
CA GLY A 194 16.20 7.13 -10.52
C GLY A 194 16.07 7.66 -9.09
N ASP A 195 16.42 8.91 -8.89
CA ASP A 195 15.94 9.85 -7.86
C ASP A 195 16.02 9.53 -6.36
N VAL A 196 16.93 8.67 -5.91
CA VAL A 196 17.32 8.77 -4.50
C VAL A 196 18.83 8.92 -4.41
N GLU A 197 19.31 10.13 -4.61
CA GLU A 197 20.63 10.52 -4.12
C GLU A 197 20.57 10.55 -2.59
N ILE A 198 20.71 9.36 -1.98
CA ILE A 198 20.85 9.25 -0.52
C ILE A 198 22.29 9.69 -0.18
N VAL A 199 22.59 10.94 -0.43
CA VAL A 199 23.87 11.53 -0.05
C VAL A 199 23.70 12.13 1.33
N SER A 200 24.29 11.49 2.33
CA SER A 200 24.39 12.12 3.65
C SER A 200 25.33 13.35 3.54
N ALA A 201 24.96 14.44 4.22
CA ALA A 201 25.77 15.67 4.22
C ALA A 201 27.21 15.43 4.74
N ARG A 202 27.44 14.35 5.47
CA ARG A 202 28.74 13.94 6.03
C ARG A 202 29.67 13.30 5.01
N GLU A 203 29.13 12.73 3.91
CA GLU A 203 29.91 12.06 2.87
C GLU A 203 30.33 13.00 1.74
N ARG A 204 29.59 14.10 1.51
CA ARG A 204 30.04 15.17 0.57
C ARG A 204 31.34 15.79 0.95
N GLY A 205 31.69 15.85 2.24
CA GLY A 205 32.96 16.37 2.73
C GLY A 205 34.15 15.41 2.55
N ARG A 206 33.88 14.11 2.36
CA ARG A 206 34.94 13.08 2.26
C ARG A 206 35.29 12.69 0.82
N SER A 207 34.37 12.90 -0.11
CA SER A 207 34.59 12.59 -1.53
C SER A 207 35.47 13.64 -2.27
N GLY A 208 35.71 14.80 -1.69
CA GLY A 208 36.45 15.92 -2.29
C GLY A 208 37.94 15.93 -2.04
N SER A 209 38.52 14.97 -1.31
CA SER A 209 39.92 15.01 -0.90
C SER A 209 40.66 13.69 -1.08
N SER A 210 40.66 13.11 -2.28
CA SER A 210 41.65 12.08 -2.61
C SER A 210 42.04 12.09 -4.07
N SER A 211 42.61 13.24 -4.51
CA SER A 211 43.49 13.31 -5.65
C SER A 211 44.93 13.51 -5.12
N GLY A 212 45.69 12.43 -5.12
CA GLY A 212 47.14 12.50 -4.90
C GLY A 212 47.63 11.94 -3.57
N GLY A 213 48.10 10.70 -3.58
CA GLY A 213 48.85 10.11 -2.48
C GLY A 213 49.09 8.62 -2.66
N LEU A 214 50.22 8.26 -3.31
CA LEU A 214 50.81 6.92 -3.20
C LEU A 214 51.17 6.66 -1.73
N GLY A 215 50.45 5.69 -1.10
CA GLY A 215 50.75 5.25 0.25
C GLY A 215 50.15 3.88 0.48
N ALA A 216 50.94 2.83 0.40
CA ALA A 216 50.60 1.46 0.79
C ALA A 216 50.16 1.41 2.27
N GLY A 217 48.90 1.07 2.52
CA GLY A 217 48.39 0.86 3.86
C GLY A 217 46.97 0.28 3.75
N GLY A 218 46.83 -1.04 3.95
CA GLY A 218 45.62 -1.83 3.73
C GLY A 218 44.40 -1.39 4.54
N GLY A 219 43.67 -0.42 4.03
CA GLY A 219 42.29 -0.19 4.36
C GLY A 219 41.44 -0.73 3.19
N GLN A 220 40.83 -1.89 3.33
CA GLN A 220 39.81 -2.36 2.39
C GLN A 220 38.69 -1.31 2.41
N GLY A 221 38.69 -0.39 1.48
CA GLY A 221 37.58 0.53 1.26
C GLY A 221 36.31 -0.28 1.08
N GLU A 222 35.30 0.05 1.87
CA GLU A 222 33.98 -0.57 1.79
C GLU A 222 33.54 -0.57 0.32
N SER A 223 33.19 -1.72 -0.25
CA SER A 223 32.76 -1.76 -1.65
C SER A 223 31.51 -0.89 -1.81
N GLU A 224 31.37 -0.23 -2.97
CA GLU A 224 30.20 0.61 -3.26
C GLU A 224 28.87 -0.10 -2.93
N LEU A 225 28.77 -1.39 -3.23
CA LEU A 225 27.61 -2.21 -2.89
C LEU A 225 27.39 -2.30 -1.36
N GLN A 226 28.44 -2.42 -0.55
CA GLN A 226 28.35 -2.44 0.91
C GLN A 226 27.90 -1.09 1.43
N LEU A 227 28.46 -0.01 0.90
CA LEU A 227 28.07 1.36 1.22
C LEU A 227 26.58 1.61 0.93
N GLN A 228 26.11 1.19 -0.23
CA GLN A 228 24.70 1.34 -0.60
C GLN A 228 23.77 0.49 0.26
N ARG A 229 24.14 -0.76 0.58
CA ARG A 229 23.39 -1.60 1.53
C ARG A 229 23.30 -0.94 2.91
N ARG A 230 24.39 -0.36 3.37
CA ARG A 230 24.42 0.36 4.64
C ARG A 230 23.49 1.58 4.61
N ARG A 231 23.55 2.41 3.56
CA ARG A 231 22.65 3.55 3.38
C ARG A 231 21.17 3.14 3.41
N ILE A 232 20.83 2.08 2.69
CA ILE A 232 19.46 1.52 2.70
C ILE A 232 19.07 1.08 4.12
N THR A 233 19.96 0.37 4.82
CA THR A 233 19.71 -0.11 6.18
C THR A 233 19.50 1.07 7.15
N ASP A 234 20.35 2.10 7.08
CA ASP A 234 20.23 3.28 7.93
C ASP A 234 18.94 4.05 7.65
N ARG A 235 18.60 4.22 6.37
CA ARG A 235 17.34 4.85 5.97
C ARG A 235 16.11 4.05 6.41
N ARG A 236 16.14 2.72 6.23
CA ARG A 236 15.08 1.81 6.71
C ARG A 236 14.86 1.94 8.22
N LYS A 237 15.94 1.97 9.00
CA LYS A 237 15.86 2.15 10.45
C LYS A 237 15.17 3.46 10.84
N LEU A 238 15.52 4.56 10.17
CA LEU A 238 14.90 5.87 10.41
C LEU A 238 13.40 5.85 10.05
N LEU A 239 13.02 5.23 8.94
CA LEU A 239 11.62 5.12 8.53
C LEU A 239 10.80 4.30 9.52
N LEU A 240 11.34 3.16 9.99
CA LEU A 240 10.68 2.32 11.00
C LEU A 240 10.47 3.09 12.32
N GLN A 241 11.43 3.89 12.76
CA GLN A 241 11.28 4.75 13.94
C GLN A 241 10.12 5.74 13.77
N ARG A 242 10.07 6.44 12.63
CA ARG A 242 8.98 7.39 12.32
C ARG A 242 7.61 6.70 12.24
N LEU A 243 7.54 5.52 11.62
CA LEU A 243 6.30 4.74 11.55
C LEU A 243 5.83 4.32 12.94
N GLU A 244 6.76 3.96 13.85
CA GLU A 244 6.41 3.62 15.22
C GLU A 244 5.81 4.81 15.99
N GLU A 245 6.31 6.03 15.78
CA GLU A 245 5.73 7.24 16.34
C GLU A 245 4.30 7.47 15.84
N VAL A 246 4.06 7.26 14.55
CA VAL A 246 2.72 7.37 13.95
C VAL A 246 1.78 6.31 14.53
N ARG A 247 2.25 5.06 14.68
CA ARG A 247 1.49 3.96 15.33
C ARG A 247 1.07 4.30 16.76
N LYS A 248 1.96 4.88 17.57
CA LYS A 248 1.64 5.34 18.93
C LYS A 248 0.52 6.38 18.92
N THR A 249 0.59 7.36 18.03
CA THR A 249 -0.44 8.39 17.87
C THR A 249 -1.79 7.77 17.48
N ARG A 250 -1.80 6.85 16.51
CA ARG A 250 -3.01 6.12 16.12
C ARG A 250 -3.57 5.26 17.26
N ALA A 251 -2.72 4.60 18.03
CA ALA A 251 -3.17 3.80 19.17
C ALA A 251 -3.94 4.66 20.19
N VAL A 252 -3.47 5.87 20.48
CA VAL A 252 -4.17 6.83 21.35
C VAL A 252 -5.53 7.23 20.76
N GLN A 253 -5.57 7.55 19.47
CA GLN A 253 -6.81 7.90 18.77
C GLN A 253 -7.81 6.75 18.76
N ARG A 254 -7.34 5.49 18.51
CA ARG A 254 -8.17 4.29 18.57
C ARG A 254 -8.72 4.06 19.98
N ALA A 255 -7.89 4.18 21.00
CA ALA A 255 -8.33 4.06 22.40
C ALA A 255 -9.43 5.08 22.76
N ALA A 256 -9.35 6.30 22.24
CA ALA A 256 -10.39 7.31 22.39
C ALA A 256 -11.67 6.91 21.66
N ARG A 257 -11.59 6.37 20.43
CA ARG A 257 -12.74 5.87 19.68
C ARG A 257 -13.41 4.67 20.39
N ARG A 258 -12.64 3.69 20.87
CA ARG A 258 -13.17 2.54 21.64
C ARG A 258 -13.92 3.01 22.91
N ARG A 259 -13.39 4.02 23.62
CA ARG A 259 -14.07 4.61 24.79
C ARG A 259 -15.40 5.28 24.42
N SER A 260 -15.58 5.75 23.19
CA SER A 260 -16.86 6.31 22.75
C SER A 260 -17.95 5.24 22.48
N GLY A 261 -17.63 3.94 22.62
CA GLY A 261 -18.57 2.84 22.49
C GLY A 261 -19.09 2.62 21.06
N LYS A 262 -18.43 3.21 20.04
CA LYS A 262 -18.82 3.07 18.63
C LYS A 262 -18.09 1.89 17.99
N PRO A 263 -18.81 0.85 17.54
CA PRO A 263 -18.18 -0.26 16.82
C PRO A 263 -17.52 0.20 15.54
N GLN A 264 -16.42 -0.48 15.18
CA GLN A 264 -15.68 -0.24 13.95
C GLN A 264 -15.89 -1.40 12.97
N VAL A 265 -16.24 -1.08 11.74
CA VAL A 265 -16.43 -2.06 10.66
C VAL A 265 -15.46 -1.71 9.53
N ALA A 266 -14.54 -2.61 9.22
CA ALA A 266 -13.62 -2.40 8.10
C ALA A 266 -14.18 -3.03 6.81
N ILE A 267 -14.18 -2.23 5.74
CA ILE A 267 -14.56 -2.68 4.41
C ILE A 267 -13.32 -3.24 3.74
N VAL A 268 -13.32 -4.52 3.43
CA VAL A 268 -12.23 -5.24 2.78
C VAL A 268 -12.69 -5.81 1.43
N GLY A 269 -11.76 -6.09 0.55
CA GLY A 269 -12.08 -6.68 -0.75
C GLY A 269 -11.02 -6.41 -1.79
N TYR A 270 -11.18 -7.02 -2.94
CA TYR A 270 -10.24 -6.89 -4.05
C TYR A 270 -10.15 -5.43 -4.55
N THR A 271 -9.06 -5.08 -5.25
CA THR A 271 -8.94 -3.77 -5.90
C THR A 271 -10.09 -3.59 -6.90
N ASN A 272 -10.65 -2.39 -6.92
CA ASN A 272 -11.78 -2.02 -7.78
C ASN A 272 -13.07 -2.86 -7.59
N ALA A 273 -13.24 -3.55 -6.45
CA ALA A 273 -14.47 -4.29 -6.15
C ALA A 273 -15.63 -3.39 -5.65
N GLY A 274 -15.51 -2.06 -5.72
CA GLY A 274 -16.56 -1.13 -5.33
C GLY A 274 -16.62 -0.77 -3.84
N LYS A 275 -15.55 -0.98 -3.06
CA LYS A 275 -15.48 -0.65 -1.61
C LYS A 275 -15.81 0.80 -1.31
N SER A 276 -15.11 1.73 -1.95
CA SER A 276 -15.32 3.18 -1.77
C SER A 276 -16.71 3.63 -2.26
N SER A 277 -17.21 3.00 -3.33
CA SER A 277 -18.57 3.22 -3.82
C SER A 277 -19.62 2.80 -2.80
N LEU A 278 -19.41 1.64 -2.15
CA LEU A 278 -20.30 1.15 -1.11
C LEU A 278 -20.25 2.06 0.13
N LEU A 279 -19.05 2.45 0.59
CA LEU A 279 -18.91 3.39 1.70
C LEU A 279 -19.66 4.71 1.42
N ARG A 280 -19.49 5.25 0.21
CA ARG A 280 -20.19 6.48 -0.21
C ARG A 280 -21.72 6.31 -0.21
N ALA A 281 -22.21 5.17 -0.65
CA ALA A 281 -23.65 4.90 -0.70
C ALA A 281 -24.26 4.70 0.68
N LEU A 282 -23.50 4.18 1.64
CA LEU A 282 -23.95 3.93 3.02
C LEU A 282 -23.79 5.16 3.93
N SER A 283 -22.89 6.10 3.59
CA SER A 283 -22.66 7.29 4.42
C SER A 283 -23.61 8.42 4.06
N LYS A 284 -24.09 9.17 5.07
CA LYS A 284 -24.90 10.37 4.87
C LYS A 284 -24.06 11.52 4.31
N ASP A 285 -22.79 11.63 4.75
CA ASP A 285 -21.84 12.63 4.29
C ASP A 285 -21.02 12.06 3.13
N ALA A 286 -21.61 12.09 1.93
CA ALA A 286 -20.98 11.58 0.72
C ALA A 286 -19.81 12.46 0.22
N GLU A 287 -19.72 13.72 0.70
CA GLU A 287 -18.66 14.64 0.35
C GLU A 287 -17.29 14.16 0.86
N GLY A 288 -16.30 14.16 -0.03
CA GLY A 288 -14.91 13.76 0.27
C GLY A 288 -14.61 12.26 0.22
N VAL A 289 -15.55 11.40 -0.20
CA VAL A 289 -15.23 10.03 -0.62
C VAL A 289 -14.95 10.03 -2.11
N GLY A 290 -13.66 10.02 -2.49
CA GLY A 290 -13.24 9.89 -3.89
C GLY A 290 -13.60 8.49 -4.38
N VAL A 291 -14.39 8.40 -5.44
CA VAL A 291 -14.65 7.14 -6.15
C VAL A 291 -14.00 7.26 -7.52
N GLU A 292 -12.97 6.47 -7.75
CA GLU A 292 -12.26 6.39 -9.02
C GLU A 292 -12.33 4.95 -9.52
N ASP A 293 -12.62 4.77 -10.82
CA ASP A 293 -12.58 3.46 -11.47
C ASP A 293 -11.13 3.12 -11.86
N ARG A 294 -10.28 2.97 -10.84
CA ARG A 294 -8.86 2.62 -10.99
C ARG A 294 -8.42 1.67 -9.89
N LEU A 295 -7.48 0.79 -10.21
CA LEU A 295 -6.88 -0.06 -9.20
C LEU A 295 -6.12 0.78 -8.17
N PHE A 296 -6.25 0.40 -6.89
CA PHE A 296 -5.66 1.11 -5.75
C PHE A 296 -6.07 2.59 -5.64
N ALA A 297 -7.34 2.89 -5.95
CA ALA A 297 -7.88 4.25 -5.77
C ALA A 297 -7.76 4.74 -4.32
N THR A 298 -7.94 3.84 -3.35
CA THR A 298 -7.80 4.12 -1.92
C THR A 298 -6.52 3.49 -1.39
N LEU A 299 -5.60 4.30 -0.89
CA LEU A 299 -4.41 3.88 -0.16
C LEU A 299 -4.49 4.28 1.31
N ASP A 300 -4.98 5.49 1.59
CA ASP A 300 -5.21 5.98 2.95
C ASP A 300 -6.61 5.59 3.44
N PRO A 301 -6.76 4.98 4.62
CA PRO A 301 -8.06 4.58 5.15
C PRO A 301 -8.99 5.78 5.31
N THR A 302 -10.20 5.67 4.79
CA THR A 302 -11.23 6.70 4.92
C THR A 302 -12.28 6.26 5.93
N LEU A 303 -12.45 7.02 7.02
CA LEU A 303 -13.41 6.72 8.08
C LEU A 303 -14.69 7.53 7.90
N ARG A 304 -15.85 6.89 8.00
CA ARG A 304 -17.18 7.53 7.94
C ARG A 304 -18.10 7.00 9.03
N ARG A 305 -18.92 7.89 9.58
CA ARG A 305 -20.00 7.49 10.47
C ARG A 305 -21.20 7.06 9.65
N VAL A 306 -21.78 5.93 10.04
CA VAL A 306 -23.00 5.40 9.44
C VAL A 306 -23.96 5.01 10.56
N MET A 307 -25.22 5.38 10.39
CA MET A 307 -26.29 5.02 11.31
C MET A 307 -26.92 3.70 10.85
N LEU A 308 -26.95 2.73 11.72
CA LEU A 308 -27.62 1.45 11.52
C LEU A 308 -29.14 1.61 11.64
N PRO A 309 -29.94 0.68 11.12
CA PRO A 309 -31.42 0.74 11.18
C PRO A 309 -31.97 0.90 12.60
N GLY A 310 -31.37 0.26 13.60
CA GLY A 310 -31.73 0.39 15.01
C GLY A 310 -31.24 1.68 15.70
N GLY A 311 -30.72 2.65 14.95
CA GLY A 311 -30.29 3.96 15.47
C GLY A 311 -28.91 3.98 16.12
N ARG A 312 -28.14 2.88 16.06
CA ARG A 312 -26.76 2.82 16.56
C ARG A 312 -25.80 3.42 15.54
N ASP A 313 -24.88 4.26 15.99
CA ASP A 313 -23.77 4.76 15.19
C ASP A 313 -22.65 3.72 15.11
N VAL A 314 -22.14 3.49 13.91
CA VAL A 314 -20.91 2.72 13.63
C VAL A 314 -19.94 3.54 12.81
N VAL A 315 -18.66 3.19 12.88
CA VAL A 315 -17.61 3.77 12.05
C VAL A 315 -17.24 2.76 10.97
N LEU A 316 -17.55 3.06 9.72
CA LEU A 316 -17.06 2.30 8.57
C LEU A 316 -15.71 2.84 8.12
N SER A 317 -14.76 1.95 7.87
CA SER A 317 -13.45 2.29 7.29
C SER A 317 -13.31 1.66 5.90
N ASP A 318 -13.06 2.48 4.87
CA ASP A 318 -12.62 2.00 3.56
C ASP A 318 -11.11 1.71 3.63
N THR A 319 -10.70 0.56 3.15
CA THR A 319 -9.31 0.10 3.23
C THR A 319 -8.68 -0.07 1.86
N VAL A 320 -7.37 -0.26 1.83
CA VAL A 320 -6.63 -0.57 0.61
C VAL A 320 -7.20 -1.83 -0.03
N GLY A 321 -7.35 -1.82 -1.37
CA GLY A 321 -7.77 -3.01 -2.10
C GLY A 321 -6.67 -4.05 -2.18
N PHE A 322 -7.04 -5.32 -2.01
CA PHE A 322 -6.13 -6.44 -2.20
C PHE A 322 -5.99 -6.80 -3.68
N ILE A 323 -4.88 -7.40 -4.04
CA ILE A 323 -4.58 -7.89 -5.39
C ILE A 323 -3.90 -9.26 -5.31
N SER A 324 -4.02 -10.06 -6.34
CA SER A 324 -3.33 -11.35 -6.44
C SER A 324 -1.81 -11.17 -6.42
N ASP A 325 -1.10 -12.13 -5.85
CA ASP A 325 0.37 -12.14 -5.78
C ASP A 325 0.97 -10.86 -5.16
N LEU A 326 0.31 -10.31 -4.12
CA LEU A 326 0.86 -9.17 -3.39
C LEU A 326 2.12 -9.63 -2.63
N PRO A 327 3.30 -9.04 -2.88
CA PRO A 327 4.51 -9.44 -2.19
C PRO A 327 4.43 -9.23 -0.69
N HIS A 328 4.91 -10.19 0.10
CA HIS A 328 4.95 -10.10 1.57
C HIS A 328 5.61 -8.81 2.08
N ALA A 329 6.68 -8.35 1.41
CA ALA A 329 7.33 -7.09 1.75
C ALA A 329 6.38 -5.88 1.67
N LEU A 330 5.45 -5.88 0.69
CA LEU A 330 4.42 -4.84 0.59
C LEU A 330 3.35 -4.99 1.69
N VAL A 331 2.92 -6.21 1.98
CA VAL A 331 1.98 -6.47 3.08
C VAL A 331 2.57 -5.98 4.41
N GLU A 332 3.86 -6.27 4.67
CA GLU A 332 4.55 -5.82 5.86
C GLU A 332 4.69 -4.29 5.92
N ALA A 333 5.09 -3.66 4.83
CA ALA A 333 5.19 -2.21 4.73
C ALA A 333 3.84 -1.51 5.01
N PHE A 334 2.73 -2.07 4.49
CA PHE A 334 1.37 -1.53 4.68
C PHE A 334 0.65 -2.06 5.93
N ARG A 335 1.32 -2.89 6.73
CA ARG A 335 0.73 -3.47 7.94
C ARG A 335 0.08 -2.43 8.85
N ALA A 336 0.69 -1.25 8.98
CA ALA A 336 0.13 -0.17 9.79
C ALA A 336 -1.19 0.40 9.23
N THR A 337 -1.33 0.47 7.91
CA THR A 337 -2.61 0.84 7.26
C THR A 337 -3.64 -0.28 7.40
N LEU A 338 -3.20 -1.53 7.36
CA LEU A 338 -4.02 -2.71 7.52
C LEU A 338 -4.35 -3.03 8.99
N GLU A 339 -3.75 -2.32 9.98
CA GLU A 339 -4.14 -2.40 11.39
C GLU A 339 -5.62 -2.04 11.61
N GLU A 340 -6.20 -1.14 10.79
CA GLU A 340 -7.65 -0.84 10.87
C GLU A 340 -8.51 -2.07 10.53
N VAL A 341 -7.99 -3.02 9.76
CA VAL A 341 -8.67 -4.30 9.44
C VAL A 341 -8.57 -5.27 10.60
N THR A 342 -7.36 -5.44 11.19
CA THR A 342 -7.13 -6.38 12.29
C THR A 342 -7.77 -5.92 13.60
N GLU A 343 -7.97 -4.62 13.75
CA GLU A 343 -8.54 -3.99 14.95
C GLU A 343 -10.05 -3.73 14.85
N ALA A 344 -10.65 -4.00 13.69
CA ALA A 344 -12.08 -3.83 13.47
C ALA A 344 -12.90 -4.86 14.26
N ASP A 345 -14.06 -4.44 14.74
CA ASP A 345 -15.00 -5.34 15.41
C ASP A 345 -15.68 -6.29 14.41
N LEU A 346 -15.83 -5.85 13.15
CA LEU A 346 -16.46 -6.60 12.06
C LEU A 346 -15.81 -6.28 10.73
N LEU A 347 -15.76 -7.26 9.83
CA LEU A 347 -15.30 -7.08 8.46
C LEU A 347 -16.48 -7.16 7.47
N LEU A 348 -16.54 -6.19 6.57
CA LEU A 348 -17.47 -6.19 5.44
C LEU A 348 -16.69 -6.49 4.17
N HIS A 349 -16.75 -7.72 3.69
CA HIS A 349 -16.04 -8.17 2.50
C HIS A 349 -16.88 -7.89 1.26
N VAL A 350 -16.40 -6.99 0.43
CA VAL A 350 -17.04 -6.57 -0.82
C VAL A 350 -16.52 -7.43 -1.96
N LEU A 351 -17.43 -8.07 -2.66
CA LEU A 351 -17.17 -8.94 -3.81
C LEU A 351 -17.88 -8.37 -5.05
N ASP A 352 -17.14 -8.20 -6.11
CA ASP A 352 -17.70 -7.84 -7.42
C ASP A 352 -18.24 -9.09 -8.11
N ALA A 353 -19.56 -9.31 -8.00
CA ALA A 353 -20.23 -10.48 -8.57
C ALA A 353 -20.28 -10.44 -10.12
N SER A 354 -20.05 -9.29 -10.75
CA SER A 354 -19.93 -9.18 -12.21
C SER A 354 -18.62 -9.75 -12.75
N SER A 355 -17.62 -9.92 -11.88
CA SER A 355 -16.32 -10.46 -12.26
C SER A 355 -16.39 -11.97 -12.46
N PRO A 356 -15.92 -12.51 -13.61
CA PRO A 356 -15.86 -13.96 -13.82
C PRO A 356 -14.85 -14.66 -12.89
N HIS A 357 -14.01 -13.90 -12.19
CA HIS A 357 -12.94 -14.38 -11.30
C HIS A 357 -13.22 -14.10 -9.82
N VAL A 358 -14.44 -13.78 -9.48
CA VAL A 358 -14.83 -13.37 -8.11
C VAL A 358 -14.44 -14.38 -7.03
N LEU A 359 -14.54 -15.69 -7.29
CA LEU A 359 -14.13 -16.73 -6.32
C LEU A 359 -12.61 -16.75 -6.09
N GLN A 360 -11.83 -16.52 -7.14
CA GLN A 360 -10.37 -16.42 -7.03
C GLN A 360 -9.96 -15.16 -6.27
N GLN A 361 -10.60 -14.03 -6.58
CA GLN A 361 -10.41 -12.76 -5.87
C GLN A 361 -10.78 -12.87 -4.39
N ARG A 362 -11.89 -13.56 -4.10
CA ARG A 362 -12.31 -13.88 -2.73
C ARG A 362 -11.25 -14.66 -1.97
N THR A 363 -10.72 -15.73 -2.59
CA THR A 363 -9.67 -16.55 -1.99
C THR A 363 -8.41 -15.74 -1.71
N ALA A 364 -7.95 -14.94 -2.67
CA ALA A 364 -6.77 -14.08 -2.49
C ALA A 364 -6.94 -13.09 -1.32
N VAL A 365 -8.12 -12.48 -1.17
CA VAL A 365 -8.41 -11.59 -0.01
C VAL A 365 -8.34 -12.35 1.30
N LEU A 366 -8.96 -13.53 1.38
CA LEU A 366 -8.96 -14.34 2.61
C LEU A 366 -7.56 -14.84 2.99
N GLU A 367 -6.71 -15.16 2.02
CA GLU A 367 -5.31 -15.52 2.24
C GLU A 367 -4.54 -14.36 2.87
N VAL A 368 -4.63 -13.16 2.31
CA VAL A 368 -3.97 -11.97 2.89
C VAL A 368 -4.51 -11.64 4.28
N LEU A 369 -5.81 -11.80 4.54
CA LEU A 369 -6.38 -11.59 5.87
C LEU A 369 -5.79 -12.59 6.90
N ARG A 370 -5.55 -13.85 6.50
CA ARG A 370 -4.84 -14.83 7.34
C ARG A 370 -3.38 -14.44 7.58
N GLU A 371 -2.67 -13.97 6.56
CA GLU A 371 -1.29 -13.45 6.69
C GLU A 371 -1.20 -12.26 7.67
N LEU A 372 -2.24 -11.45 7.74
CA LEU A 372 -2.37 -10.36 8.72
C LEU A 372 -2.62 -10.86 10.15
N GLY A 373 -2.84 -12.17 10.34
CA GLY A 373 -3.02 -12.80 11.64
C GLY A 373 -4.47 -12.99 12.09
N LEU A 374 -5.46 -12.80 11.20
CA LEU A 374 -6.83 -13.13 11.53
C LEU A 374 -7.03 -14.65 11.52
N SER A 375 -7.60 -15.18 12.60
CA SER A 375 -7.92 -16.59 12.71
C SER A 375 -9.12 -16.98 11.85
N ASP A 376 -9.20 -18.26 11.47
CA ASP A 376 -10.35 -18.77 10.71
C ASP A 376 -11.67 -18.57 11.47
N ALA A 377 -11.67 -18.62 12.80
CA ALA A 377 -12.84 -18.32 13.61
C ALA A 377 -13.28 -16.84 13.44
N GLN A 378 -12.33 -15.89 13.49
CA GLN A 378 -12.63 -14.47 13.24
C GLN A 378 -13.14 -14.24 11.82
N LEU A 379 -12.60 -14.94 10.82
CA LEU A 379 -13.05 -14.86 9.44
C LEU A 379 -14.44 -15.52 9.25
N GLN A 380 -14.78 -16.55 10.03
CA GLN A 380 -16.12 -17.17 9.98
C GLN A 380 -17.16 -16.33 10.69
N ASP A 381 -16.86 -15.85 11.89
CA ASP A 381 -17.83 -15.17 12.75
C ASP A 381 -17.82 -13.65 12.59
N GLY A 382 -16.72 -13.06 12.16
CA GLY A 382 -16.51 -11.62 12.02
C GLY A 382 -16.57 -11.09 10.58
N LEU A 383 -17.01 -11.86 9.59
CA LEU A 383 -17.04 -11.46 8.18
C LEU A 383 -18.46 -11.51 7.62
N ILE A 384 -18.87 -10.42 6.95
CA ILE A 384 -20.09 -10.35 6.13
C ILE A 384 -19.65 -10.17 4.68
N GLU A 385 -20.21 -10.93 3.75
CA GLU A 385 -19.95 -10.80 2.33
C GLU A 385 -21.07 -9.98 1.67
N ALA A 386 -20.70 -8.88 1.00
CA ALA A 386 -21.59 -8.07 0.18
C ALA A 386 -21.26 -8.31 -1.30
N LEU A 387 -22.20 -8.87 -2.03
CA LEU A 387 -22.09 -9.17 -3.46
C LEU A 387 -22.59 -7.97 -4.25
N LEU A 388 -21.69 -7.25 -4.92
CA LEU A 388 -22.08 -6.14 -5.77
C LEU A 388 -22.49 -6.64 -7.16
N ASP A 389 -23.63 -6.10 -7.63
CA ASP A 389 -24.20 -6.35 -8.96
C ASP A 389 -24.48 -7.85 -9.26
N ALA A 390 -24.87 -8.60 -8.22
CA ALA A 390 -25.28 -9.99 -8.37
C ALA A 390 -26.66 -10.07 -9.02
N ASP A 391 -26.71 -10.55 -10.26
CA ASP A 391 -27.98 -10.93 -10.92
C ASP A 391 -28.36 -12.40 -10.68
N ALA A 392 -27.54 -13.18 -9.97
CA ALA A 392 -27.71 -14.62 -9.91
C ALA A 392 -27.61 -15.20 -8.49
N ALA A 393 -28.40 -16.26 -8.29
CA ALA A 393 -28.24 -17.20 -7.20
C ALA A 393 -26.80 -17.72 -7.14
N ALA A 394 -26.03 -17.19 -6.22
CA ALA A 394 -24.60 -17.35 -6.14
C ALA A 394 -24.23 -18.74 -5.60
N ALA A 395 -24.04 -19.70 -6.45
CA ALA A 395 -23.43 -20.97 -6.11
C ALA A 395 -21.98 -20.71 -5.62
N GLY A 396 -21.69 -21.09 -4.37
CA GLY A 396 -20.35 -21.00 -3.78
C GLY A 396 -20.10 -19.85 -2.80
N TYR A 397 -21.07 -18.98 -2.56
CA TYR A 397 -21.01 -17.94 -1.54
C TYR A 397 -21.57 -18.43 -0.19
N ARG A 398 -21.28 -17.68 0.87
CA ARG A 398 -21.85 -17.98 2.19
C ARG A 398 -23.36 -17.77 2.18
N PRO A 399 -24.12 -18.54 2.95
CA PRO A 399 -25.57 -18.34 3.08
C PRO A 399 -25.96 -16.94 3.61
N THR A 400 -25.00 -16.27 4.27
CA THR A 400 -25.15 -14.92 4.84
C THR A 400 -24.72 -13.79 3.90
N ALA A 401 -24.34 -14.11 2.66
CA ALA A 401 -23.93 -13.10 1.68
C ALA A 401 -25.14 -12.26 1.24
N VAL A 402 -24.97 -10.95 1.20
CA VAL A 402 -26.02 -9.98 0.88
C VAL A 402 -25.84 -9.47 -0.54
N ALA A 403 -26.79 -9.74 -1.42
CA ALA A 403 -26.79 -9.18 -2.77
C ALA A 403 -27.10 -7.67 -2.72
N THR A 404 -26.28 -6.88 -3.40
CA THR A 404 -26.31 -5.42 -3.29
C THR A 404 -25.99 -4.80 -4.65
N SER A 405 -26.63 -3.69 -4.99
CA SER A 405 -26.20 -2.83 -6.11
C SER A 405 -26.12 -1.38 -5.66
N VAL A 406 -24.91 -0.81 -5.70
CA VAL A 406 -24.70 0.59 -5.38
C VAL A 406 -25.33 1.48 -6.43
N LEU A 407 -25.23 1.10 -7.71
CA LEU A 407 -25.78 1.87 -8.84
C LEU A 407 -27.32 1.91 -8.79
N ARG A 408 -27.97 0.77 -8.49
CA ARG A 408 -29.43 0.64 -8.40
C ARG A 408 -29.96 1.00 -7.00
N LYS A 409 -29.08 1.28 -6.02
CA LYS A 409 -29.40 1.51 -4.60
C LYS A 409 -30.20 0.39 -3.97
N GLN A 410 -29.97 -0.85 -4.39
CA GLN A 410 -30.64 -2.05 -3.90
C GLN A 410 -29.77 -2.77 -2.87
N GLY A 411 -30.37 -3.45 -1.90
CA GLY A 411 -29.65 -4.26 -0.92
C GLY A 411 -28.87 -3.47 0.16
N LEU A 412 -28.79 -2.14 0.08
CA LEU A 412 -27.99 -1.33 1.01
C LEU A 412 -28.51 -1.43 2.46
N GLN A 413 -29.84 -1.41 2.63
CA GLN A 413 -30.46 -1.56 3.96
C GLN A 413 -30.26 -2.97 4.52
N GLN A 414 -30.27 -3.99 3.67
CA GLN A 414 -30.00 -5.37 4.07
C GLN A 414 -28.53 -5.53 4.54
N VAL A 415 -27.57 -4.87 3.90
CA VAL A 415 -26.18 -4.84 4.36
C VAL A 415 -26.08 -4.20 5.75
N LEU A 416 -26.73 -3.05 5.97
CA LEU A 416 -26.74 -2.39 7.28
C LEU A 416 -27.42 -3.25 8.36
N ALA A 417 -28.53 -3.92 8.04
CA ALA A 417 -29.22 -4.83 8.95
C ALA A 417 -28.37 -6.06 9.28
N ALA A 418 -27.65 -6.62 8.30
CA ALA A 418 -26.72 -7.73 8.52
C ALA A 418 -25.55 -7.31 9.43
N VAL A 419 -24.99 -6.10 9.22
CA VAL A 419 -23.96 -5.52 10.09
C VAL A 419 -24.48 -5.36 11.52
N GLU A 420 -25.67 -4.81 11.69
CA GLU A 420 -26.29 -4.62 13.00
C GLU A 420 -26.48 -5.93 13.74
N HIS A 421 -27.12 -6.91 13.11
CA HIS A 421 -27.34 -8.22 13.68
C HIS A 421 -26.03 -8.91 14.11
N LYS A 422 -25.00 -8.87 13.25
CA LYS A 422 -23.72 -9.51 13.55
C LYS A 422 -23.01 -8.83 14.73
N LEU A 423 -23.03 -7.49 14.79
CA LEU A 423 -22.48 -6.73 15.93
C LEU A 423 -23.22 -7.02 17.24
N GLU A 424 -24.54 -7.21 17.20
CA GLU A 424 -25.31 -7.58 18.39
C GLU A 424 -24.93 -8.96 18.92
N VAL A 425 -24.79 -9.95 18.03
CA VAL A 425 -24.36 -11.31 18.40
C VAL A 425 -22.97 -11.27 19.03
N GLN A 426 -22.03 -10.53 18.44
CA GLN A 426 -20.67 -10.42 18.97
C GLN A 426 -20.65 -9.72 20.34
N LEU A 427 -21.37 -8.61 20.50
CA LEU A 427 -21.46 -7.89 21.77
C LEU A 427 -22.14 -8.74 22.87
N ALA A 428 -23.14 -9.53 22.52
CA ALA A 428 -23.76 -10.47 23.45
C ALA A 428 -22.78 -11.57 23.90
N GLY A 429 -21.99 -12.12 22.97
CA GLY A 429 -20.93 -13.09 23.24
C GLY A 429 -19.84 -12.53 24.16
N GLN A 430 -19.36 -11.31 23.90
CA GLN A 430 -18.36 -10.63 24.73
C GLN A 430 -18.86 -10.37 26.16
N LYS A 431 -20.12 -9.98 26.33
CA LYS A 431 -20.71 -9.79 27.65
C LYS A 431 -20.80 -11.11 28.42
N GLN A 432 -21.11 -12.22 27.75
CA GLN A 432 -21.16 -13.54 28.40
C GLN A 432 -19.76 -14.04 28.81
N THR A 433 -18.74 -13.88 27.97
CA THR A 433 -17.37 -14.25 28.29
C THR A 433 -16.81 -13.39 29.43
N SER A 434 -17.05 -12.08 29.43
CA SER A 434 -16.65 -11.19 30.52
C SER A 434 -17.34 -11.54 31.86
N ARG A 435 -18.63 -11.90 31.84
CA ARG A 435 -19.34 -12.38 33.04
C ARG A 435 -18.80 -13.71 33.55
N ARG A 436 -18.45 -14.63 32.65
CA ARG A 436 -17.85 -15.93 33.02
C ARG A 436 -16.44 -15.77 33.60
N SER A 437 -15.60 -14.90 33.02
CA SER A 437 -14.26 -14.62 33.53
C SER A 437 -14.30 -13.89 34.88
N ALA A 438 -15.21 -12.93 35.05
CA ALA A 438 -15.40 -12.24 36.33
C ALA A 438 -15.88 -13.23 37.44
N LYS A 439 -16.81 -14.14 37.11
CA LYS A 439 -17.27 -15.17 38.03
C LYS A 439 -16.17 -16.15 38.42
N ARG A 440 -15.32 -16.56 37.44
CA ARG A 440 -14.17 -17.42 37.68
C ARG A 440 -13.12 -16.74 38.56
N ALA A 441 -12.76 -15.47 38.27
CA ALA A 441 -11.83 -14.71 39.09
C ALA A 441 -12.37 -14.44 40.51
N GLY A 442 -13.69 -14.27 40.68
CA GLY A 442 -14.32 -14.21 42.00
C GLY A 442 -14.18 -15.52 42.77
N ALA A 443 -14.48 -16.67 42.13
CA ALA A 443 -14.33 -17.98 42.78
C ALA A 443 -12.89 -18.30 43.11
N GLU A 444 -11.91 -17.93 42.27
CA GLU A 444 -10.49 -18.10 42.53
C GLU A 444 -10.01 -17.23 43.72
N ARG A 445 -10.53 -16.02 43.89
CA ARG A 445 -10.27 -15.13 45.05
C ARG A 445 -10.87 -15.70 46.33
N GLU A 446 -12.12 -16.18 46.28
CA GLU A 446 -12.76 -16.84 47.44
C GLU A 446 -12.01 -18.13 47.85
N ALA A 447 -11.57 -18.94 46.88
CA ALA A 447 -10.77 -20.13 47.16
C ALA A 447 -9.39 -19.77 47.76
N ALA A 448 -8.74 -18.71 47.29
CA ALA A 448 -7.49 -18.20 47.84
C ALA A 448 -7.67 -17.69 49.27
N ALA A 449 -8.71 -16.91 49.54
CA ALA A 449 -9.03 -16.43 50.89
C ALA A 449 -9.33 -17.58 51.87
N ALA A 450 -10.10 -18.59 51.44
CA ALA A 450 -10.37 -19.79 52.24
C ALA A 450 -9.12 -20.60 52.52
N ALA A 451 -8.16 -20.64 51.59
CA ALA A 451 -6.87 -21.30 51.79
C ALA A 451 -5.97 -20.55 52.79
N GLU A 452 -5.96 -19.21 52.77
CA GLU A 452 -5.24 -18.37 53.74
C GLU A 452 -5.83 -18.51 55.16
N ASP A 453 -7.17 -18.51 55.28
CA ASP A 453 -7.83 -18.76 56.57
C ASP A 453 -7.52 -20.17 57.11
N SER A 454 -7.53 -21.18 56.27
CA SER A 454 -7.15 -22.55 56.63
C SER A 454 -5.68 -22.62 57.11
N TRP A 455 -4.79 -21.86 56.51
CA TRP A 455 -3.36 -21.83 56.91
C TRP A 455 -3.14 -21.12 58.25
N MET A 456 -3.88 -20.05 58.54
CA MET A 456 -3.84 -19.36 59.84
C MET A 456 -4.32 -20.25 60.97
N TRP A 457 -5.33 -21.07 60.78
CA TRP A 457 -5.78 -22.04 61.81
C TRP A 457 -4.80 -23.17 62.01
N ALA A 458 -4.12 -23.65 60.99
CA ALA A 458 -3.12 -24.72 61.08
C ALA A 458 -1.83 -24.27 61.80
N SER A 459 -1.47 -22.99 61.70
CA SER A 459 -0.27 -22.41 62.33
C SER A 459 -0.49 -21.95 63.78
N GLY A 460 -1.77 -21.78 64.21
CA GLY A 460 -2.11 -21.34 65.58
C GLY A 460 -2.22 -22.44 66.62
N SER A 461 -2.21 -23.73 66.26
CA SER A 461 -2.39 -24.88 67.20
C SER A 461 -1.10 -25.47 67.73
N GLY A 462 0.06 -24.87 67.52
CA GLY A 462 1.41 -25.41 67.84
C GLY A 462 2.14 -24.83 69.04
N THR A 463 1.49 -24.18 70.00
CA THR A 463 2.17 -23.75 71.25
C THR A 463 1.35 -24.03 72.48
N GLY A 464 1.51 -25.21 73.02
CA GLY A 464 0.93 -25.50 74.36
C GLY A 464 1.08 -26.93 74.79
N SER A 465 2.28 -27.39 75.22
CA SER A 465 2.47 -28.23 76.35
C SER A 465 3.94 -28.72 76.45
N SER A 466 4.69 -28.08 77.27
CA SER A 466 5.85 -28.75 77.93
C SER A 466 5.73 -28.55 79.40
N ARG A 467 5.34 -29.57 80.07
CA ARG A 467 5.74 -29.90 81.38
C ARG A 467 5.99 -31.39 81.44
#